data_a20d29fdf567db35657d5274a1a5be77
#
_entry.id   a20d29fdf567db35657d5274a1a5be77
#
_cell.length_a   1.000
_cell.length_b   1.000
_cell.length_c   1.000
_cell.angle_alpha   90.00
_cell.angle_beta   90.00
_cell.angle_gamma   90.00
#
_symmetry.space_group_name_H-M   'P 1'
#
loop_
_entity.id
_entity.type
_entity.pdbx_description
1 polymer ?
#
loop_
_entity_poly.entity_id
_entity_poly.type
_entity_poly.pdbx_seq_one_letter_code
_entity_poly.pdbx_strand_id
1 'polypeptide(L)'
;MVVKVNNEEVKLRQLAGKEHNFLANINDAPAVEFDVTFPPEQDVLLQVSYLYIGGSAGVTLGNFEYIFETGAGWNGNIGRADLILKYPFELEKYMFNLCDMYERCFSNDGVINDRSITWNFRDFDPTYKDNFGISIVAPSVWQQVLVDRIIVTSDPGDSEAWSRLGELYMELF
;
A
#
# COMPACT_ATOMS: atom_id res chain seq x y z
N MET A 1 -11.91 -9.40 4.68
CA MET A 1 -11.16 -9.98 3.56
C MET A 1 -12.12 -10.76 2.67
N VAL A 2 -11.98 -10.68 1.35
CA VAL A 2 -12.74 -11.46 0.35
C VAL A 2 -11.71 -12.11 -0.58
N VAL A 3 -11.90 -13.39 -0.84
CA VAL A 3 -11.05 -14.15 -1.79
C VAL A 3 -11.93 -14.72 -2.89
N LYS A 4 -11.49 -14.56 -4.13
CA LYS A 4 -12.16 -15.13 -5.30
C LYS A 4 -11.18 -15.97 -6.13
N VAL A 5 -11.64 -17.11 -6.59
CA VAL A 5 -10.93 -17.97 -7.54
C VAL A 5 -11.74 -18.00 -8.82
N ASN A 6 -11.14 -17.58 -9.93
CA ASN A 6 -11.81 -17.44 -11.23
C ASN A 6 -13.12 -16.64 -11.16
N ASN A 7 -13.10 -15.53 -10.38
CA ASN A 7 -14.23 -14.64 -10.09
C ASN A 7 -15.31 -15.20 -9.14
N GLU A 8 -15.18 -16.44 -8.68
CA GLU A 8 -16.08 -17.04 -7.68
C GLU A 8 -15.54 -16.85 -6.28
N GLU A 9 -16.38 -16.38 -5.35
CA GLU A 9 -15.98 -16.19 -3.96
C GLU A 9 -15.81 -17.53 -3.26
N VAL A 10 -14.69 -17.71 -2.56
CA VAL A 10 -14.37 -18.95 -1.83
C VAL A 10 -14.58 -18.76 -0.33
N LYS A 11 -14.95 -19.87 0.33
CA LYS A 11 -15.15 -19.88 1.77
C LYS A 11 -13.82 -19.76 2.50
N LEU A 12 -13.75 -18.80 3.40
CA LEU A 12 -12.61 -18.59 4.28
C LEU A 12 -12.79 -19.36 5.58
N ARG A 13 -11.71 -19.93 6.09
CA ARG A 13 -11.60 -20.52 7.42
C ARG A 13 -10.67 -19.66 8.26
N GLN A 14 -11.15 -19.22 9.42
CA GLN A 14 -10.30 -18.48 10.36
C GLN A 14 -9.46 -19.50 11.14
N LEU A 15 -8.15 -19.27 11.18
CA LEU A 15 -7.24 -20.12 11.93
C LEU A 15 -7.04 -19.54 13.33
N ALA A 16 -7.12 -20.40 14.34
CA ALA A 16 -6.84 -20.02 15.73
C ALA A 16 -5.33 -19.81 15.89
N GLY A 17 -4.94 -18.72 16.56
CA GLY A 17 -3.59 -18.11 16.57
C GLY A 17 -2.39 -18.97 17.02
N LYS A 18 -2.49 -20.28 17.08
CA LYS A 18 -1.37 -21.19 17.40
C LYS A 18 -0.98 -22.17 16.29
N GLU A 19 -1.71 -22.18 15.18
CA GLU A 19 -1.49 -23.15 14.10
C GLU A 19 -0.54 -22.64 13.00
N HIS A 20 0.04 -21.42 13.18
CA HIS A 20 0.87 -20.78 12.17
C HIS A 20 2.35 -20.78 12.55
N ASN A 21 3.09 -21.83 12.19
CA ASN A 21 4.54 -21.82 12.27
C ASN A 21 5.19 -20.73 11.36
N PHE A 22 4.48 -20.26 10.34
CA PHE A 22 4.98 -19.28 9.39
C PHE A 22 4.82 -17.82 9.87
N LEU A 23 3.85 -17.55 10.76
CA LEU A 23 3.55 -16.21 11.28
C LEU A 23 3.95 -16.04 12.75
N ALA A 24 4.87 -16.84 13.25
CA ALA A 24 5.28 -16.84 14.66
C ALA A 24 5.76 -15.48 15.21
N ASN A 25 6.03 -14.53 14.33
CA ASN A 25 6.47 -13.17 14.69
C ASN A 25 5.37 -12.10 14.55
N ILE A 26 4.17 -12.46 14.06
CA ILE A 26 3.05 -11.53 13.93
C ILE A 26 2.07 -11.88 15.06
N ASN A 27 2.31 -11.30 16.24
CA ASN A 27 1.45 -11.47 17.39
C ASN A 27 0.00 -11.08 17.04
N ASP A 28 -0.95 -12.02 17.19
CA ASP A 28 -2.39 -11.82 17.13
C ASP A 28 -3.02 -11.36 15.80
N ALA A 29 -2.31 -11.39 14.67
CA ALA A 29 -2.95 -11.13 13.40
C ALA A 29 -3.93 -12.26 13.03
N PRO A 30 -5.20 -11.96 12.71
CA PRO A 30 -6.14 -12.97 12.27
C PRO A 30 -5.70 -13.54 10.93
N ALA A 31 -5.32 -14.81 10.91
CA ALA A 31 -5.00 -15.50 9.69
C ALA A 31 -6.21 -16.26 9.17
N VAL A 32 -6.35 -16.31 7.87
CA VAL A 32 -7.40 -17.08 7.20
C VAL A 32 -6.77 -17.99 6.17
N GLU A 33 -7.37 -19.15 5.98
CA GLU A 33 -7.00 -20.09 4.94
C GLU A 33 -8.17 -20.34 3.99
N PHE A 34 -7.85 -20.74 2.79
CA PHE A 34 -8.80 -21.15 1.76
C PHE A 34 -8.17 -22.18 0.83
N ASP A 35 -9.00 -22.98 0.19
CA ASP A 35 -8.53 -24.00 -0.74
C ASP A 35 -8.56 -23.44 -2.16
N VAL A 36 -7.47 -23.68 -2.92
CA VAL A 36 -7.37 -23.39 -4.36
C VAL A 36 -6.86 -24.63 -5.05
N THR A 37 -7.51 -25.01 -6.14
CA THR A 37 -7.01 -26.05 -7.05
C THR A 37 -6.36 -25.39 -8.25
N PHE A 38 -5.12 -25.77 -8.53
CA PHE A 38 -4.39 -25.36 -9.73
C PHE A 38 -4.36 -26.54 -10.70
N PRO A 39 -5.31 -26.62 -11.67
CA PRO A 39 -5.29 -27.68 -12.67
C PRO A 39 -4.05 -27.58 -13.55
N PRO A 40 -3.48 -28.68 -14.03
CA PRO A 40 -2.35 -28.63 -14.94
C PRO A 40 -2.72 -27.91 -16.24
N GLU A 41 -1.79 -27.09 -16.74
CA GLU A 41 -1.90 -26.35 -18.01
C GLU A 41 -3.12 -25.39 -18.10
N GLN A 42 -3.61 -24.91 -16.97
CA GLN A 42 -4.70 -23.94 -16.90
C GLN A 42 -4.32 -22.76 -16.05
N ASP A 43 -4.70 -21.56 -16.49
CA ASP A 43 -4.55 -20.35 -15.70
C ASP A 43 -5.61 -20.32 -14.58
N VAL A 44 -5.19 -19.92 -13.39
CA VAL A 44 -6.08 -19.67 -12.24
C VAL A 44 -5.97 -18.22 -11.83
N LEU A 45 -7.08 -17.51 -11.89
CA LEU A 45 -7.14 -16.13 -11.37
C LEU A 45 -7.48 -16.16 -9.87
N LEU A 46 -6.51 -15.78 -9.05
CA LEU A 46 -6.70 -15.59 -7.62
C LEU A 46 -6.77 -14.11 -7.31
N GLN A 47 -7.88 -13.67 -6.71
CA GLN A 47 -8.08 -12.30 -6.25
C GLN A 47 -8.25 -12.29 -4.73
N VAL A 48 -7.42 -11.52 -4.04
CA VAL A 48 -7.51 -11.30 -2.60
C VAL A 48 -7.77 -9.82 -2.37
N SER A 49 -8.87 -9.50 -1.70
CA SER A 49 -9.25 -8.14 -1.35
C SER A 49 -9.41 -8.01 0.16
N TYR A 50 -8.72 -7.05 0.76
CA TYR A 50 -8.82 -6.76 2.18
C TYR A 50 -8.69 -5.26 2.44
N LEU A 51 -9.30 -4.82 3.52
CA LEU A 51 -9.06 -3.49 4.06
C LEU A 51 -7.86 -3.58 5.01
N TYR A 52 -6.83 -2.84 4.70
CA TYR A 52 -5.68 -2.65 5.58
C TYR A 52 -5.80 -1.26 6.23
N ILE A 53 -5.81 -1.24 7.55
CA ILE A 53 -5.70 0.01 8.29
C ILE A 53 -4.21 0.19 8.51
N GLY A 54 -3.59 0.98 7.63
CA GLY A 54 -2.16 1.27 7.69
C GLY A 54 -1.77 1.87 9.05
N GLY A 55 -0.55 1.62 9.48
CA GLY A 55 0.03 2.32 10.62
C GLY A 55 0.03 3.83 10.32
N SER A 56 -0.32 4.66 11.29
CA SER A 56 -0.16 6.09 11.14
C SER A 56 1.15 6.53 11.79
N ALA A 57 2.03 7.17 11.02
CA ALA A 57 3.14 7.92 11.56
C ALA A 57 2.64 9.32 11.96
N GLY A 58 1.80 9.41 12.99
CA GLY A 58 1.07 10.63 13.32
C GLY A 58 -0.23 10.76 12.52
N VAL A 59 -0.80 11.96 12.47
CA VAL A 59 -2.08 12.24 11.81
C VAL A 59 -1.91 12.48 10.31
N THR A 60 -0.70 12.77 9.86
CA THR A 60 -0.39 13.38 8.56
C THR A 60 -0.05 12.38 7.46
N LEU A 61 0.62 11.28 7.81
CA LEU A 61 1.09 10.27 6.87
C LEU A 61 0.44 8.89 7.12
N GLY A 62 0.07 8.21 6.06
CA GLY A 62 -0.28 6.80 6.07
C GLY A 62 0.91 5.95 5.60
N ASN A 63 1.26 4.92 6.37
CA ASN A 63 2.31 3.97 6.00
C ASN A 63 1.69 2.67 5.49
N PHE A 64 2.15 2.22 4.34
CA PHE A 64 1.74 0.96 3.74
C PHE A 64 2.97 0.12 3.41
N GLU A 65 2.88 -1.16 3.70
CA GLU A 65 3.91 -2.15 3.38
C GLU A 65 3.30 -3.31 2.59
N TYR A 66 4.06 -3.84 1.64
CA TYR A 66 3.73 -5.06 0.93
C TYR A 66 4.93 -6.01 0.93
N ILE A 67 4.72 -7.23 1.43
CA ILE A 67 5.76 -8.23 1.59
C ILE A 67 5.83 -9.09 0.34
N PHE A 68 6.80 -8.81 -0.53
CA PHE A 68 7.06 -9.59 -1.74
C PHE A 68 7.77 -10.90 -1.48
N GLU A 69 8.59 -10.99 -0.44
CA GLU A 69 9.39 -12.19 -0.14
C GLU A 69 8.55 -13.46 0.06
N THR A 70 7.26 -13.33 0.33
CA THR A 70 6.34 -14.48 0.38
C THR A 70 6.26 -15.23 -0.95
N GLY A 71 6.57 -14.57 -2.06
CA GLY A 71 6.66 -15.17 -3.39
C GLY A 71 7.94 -15.99 -3.63
N ALA A 72 8.98 -15.82 -2.81
CA ALA A 72 10.25 -16.57 -2.95
C ALA A 72 10.09 -18.08 -2.71
N GLY A 73 8.98 -18.51 -2.11
CA GLY A 73 8.67 -19.95 -1.93
C GLY A 73 8.05 -20.62 -3.16
N TRP A 74 7.79 -19.90 -4.22
CA TRP A 74 7.19 -20.43 -5.43
C TRP A 74 8.24 -21.12 -6.29
N ASN A 75 7.81 -22.08 -7.12
CA ASN A 75 8.73 -22.78 -8.01
C ASN A 75 9.03 -21.91 -9.25
N GLY A 76 10.25 -21.35 -9.29
CA GLY A 76 10.71 -20.46 -10.35
C GLY A 76 10.25 -19.01 -10.15
N ASN A 77 10.65 -18.16 -11.08
CA ASN A 77 10.43 -16.73 -11.01
C ASN A 77 8.97 -16.36 -11.32
N ILE A 78 8.51 -15.27 -10.75
CA ILE A 78 7.23 -14.65 -11.09
C ILE A 78 7.38 -13.96 -12.45
N GLY A 79 6.73 -14.49 -13.49
CA GLY A 79 6.86 -13.96 -14.85
C GLY A 79 6.46 -12.49 -14.96
N ARG A 80 5.43 -12.07 -14.20
CA ARG A 80 4.99 -10.67 -14.11
C ARG A 80 4.36 -10.37 -12.75
N ALA A 81 4.74 -9.24 -12.16
CA ALA A 81 4.03 -8.63 -11.05
C ALA A 81 3.85 -7.13 -11.32
N ASP A 82 2.64 -6.64 -11.10
CA ASP A 82 2.34 -5.21 -11.16
C ASP A 82 1.82 -4.78 -9.79
N LEU A 83 2.51 -3.84 -9.15
CA LEU A 83 2.05 -3.18 -7.93
C LEU A 83 1.46 -1.83 -8.31
N ILE A 84 0.23 -1.57 -7.92
CA ILE A 84 -0.48 -0.35 -8.26
C ILE A 84 -1.02 0.29 -6.98
N LEU A 85 -0.49 1.46 -6.64
CA LEU A 85 -1.06 2.32 -5.62
C LEU A 85 -2.06 3.27 -6.29
N LYS A 86 -3.28 3.36 -5.75
CA LYS A 86 -4.29 4.33 -6.19
C LYS A 86 -4.53 5.35 -5.08
N TYR A 87 -4.61 6.60 -5.46
CA TYR A 87 -4.82 7.72 -4.55
C TYR A 87 -6.01 8.57 -5.01
N PRO A 88 -6.82 9.15 -4.12
CA PRO A 88 -8.03 9.88 -4.51
C PRO A 88 -7.77 11.24 -5.18
N PHE A 89 -6.55 11.77 -5.06
CA PHE A 89 -6.14 13.07 -5.64
C PHE A 89 -4.99 12.87 -6.63
N GLU A 90 -4.72 13.89 -7.44
CA GLU A 90 -3.50 13.96 -8.25
C GLU A 90 -2.26 13.80 -7.37
N LEU A 91 -1.30 12.98 -7.81
CA LEU A 91 -0.09 12.67 -7.08
C LEU A 91 1.06 13.57 -7.53
N GLU A 92 1.72 14.17 -6.56
CA GLU A 92 2.95 14.91 -6.74
C GLU A 92 4.09 14.21 -5.97
N LYS A 93 5.32 14.31 -6.46
CA LYS A 93 6.48 13.57 -5.89
C LYS A 93 6.72 13.80 -4.41
N TYR A 94 6.38 14.98 -3.92
CA TYR A 94 6.56 15.33 -2.51
C TYR A 94 5.47 14.79 -1.58
N MET A 95 4.40 14.19 -2.13
CA MET A 95 3.29 13.65 -1.33
C MET A 95 3.60 12.28 -0.73
N PHE A 96 4.68 11.65 -1.15
CA PHE A 96 5.03 10.30 -0.70
C PHE A 96 6.54 10.10 -0.62
N ASN A 97 6.91 9.18 0.24
CA ASN A 97 8.27 8.67 0.37
C ASN A 97 8.25 7.15 0.21
N LEU A 98 9.11 6.62 -0.63
CA LEU A 98 9.25 5.18 -0.90
C LEU A 98 10.16 4.48 0.13
N CYS A 99 10.11 4.94 1.36
CA CYS A 99 10.81 4.31 2.47
C CYS A 99 9.76 3.86 3.51
N ASP A 100 9.99 2.71 4.11
CA ASP A 100 9.18 2.26 5.23
C ASP A 100 9.54 3.03 6.52
N MET A 101 8.82 2.74 7.60
CA MET A 101 9.05 3.36 8.91
C MET A 101 10.43 3.03 9.53
N TYR A 102 11.20 2.10 8.95
CA TYR A 102 12.55 1.72 9.33
C TYR A 102 13.61 2.29 8.39
N GLU A 103 13.27 3.30 7.59
CA GLU A 103 14.13 3.94 6.58
C GLU A 103 14.66 2.97 5.50
N ARG A 104 14.00 1.84 5.30
CA ARG A 104 14.30 0.95 4.19
C ARG A 104 13.61 1.48 2.95
N CYS A 105 14.40 1.99 2.01
CA CYS A 105 13.88 2.64 0.82
C CYS A 105 13.78 1.65 -0.35
N PHE A 106 12.64 1.70 -1.03
CA PHE A 106 12.42 0.94 -2.24
C PHE A 106 13.18 1.57 -3.40
N SER A 107 13.98 0.79 -4.12
CA SER A 107 14.92 1.31 -5.13
C SER A 107 14.30 1.70 -6.47
N ASN A 108 13.00 1.42 -6.67
CA ASN A 108 12.28 1.69 -7.91
C ASN A 108 11.21 2.75 -7.67
N ASP A 109 11.38 3.93 -8.25
CA ASP A 109 10.48 5.08 -8.07
C ASP A 109 9.07 4.87 -8.62
N GLY A 110 8.85 3.82 -9.42
CA GLY A 110 7.59 3.59 -10.11
C GLY A 110 7.28 4.64 -11.18
N VAL A 111 6.15 4.48 -11.83
CA VAL A 111 5.63 5.43 -12.82
C VAL A 111 4.41 6.13 -12.23
N ILE A 112 4.53 7.44 -12.03
CA ILE A 112 3.44 8.28 -11.55
C ILE A 112 2.53 8.64 -12.73
N ASN A 113 1.26 8.34 -12.58
CA ASN A 113 0.20 8.69 -13.52
C ASN A 113 -0.95 9.32 -12.72
N ASP A 114 -1.25 10.58 -12.96
CA ASP A 114 -2.39 11.30 -12.36
C ASP A 114 -2.65 10.89 -10.87
N ARG A 115 -3.43 9.85 -10.63
CA ARG A 115 -3.85 9.36 -9.30
C ARG A 115 -3.33 7.96 -8.96
N SER A 116 -2.27 7.53 -9.61
CA SER A 116 -1.69 6.22 -9.34
C SER A 116 -0.18 6.20 -9.51
N ILE A 117 0.46 5.31 -8.78
CA ILE A 117 1.84 4.92 -8.99
C ILE A 117 1.86 3.45 -9.36
N THR A 118 2.58 3.09 -10.41
CA THR A 118 2.66 1.72 -10.89
C THR A 118 4.11 1.26 -10.95
N TRP A 119 4.37 0.10 -10.36
CA TRP A 119 5.63 -0.63 -10.46
C TRP A 119 5.42 -1.91 -11.24
N ASN A 120 6.30 -2.17 -12.20
CA ASN A 120 6.21 -3.34 -13.06
C ASN A 120 7.46 -4.20 -12.87
N PHE A 121 7.27 -5.47 -12.53
CA PHE A 121 8.33 -6.45 -12.37
C PHE A 121 8.18 -7.53 -13.45
N ARG A 122 9.31 -8.02 -13.94
CA ARG A 122 9.37 -9.07 -14.94
C ARG A 122 10.43 -10.07 -14.53
N ASP A 123 10.14 -11.35 -14.71
CA ASP A 123 11.05 -12.44 -14.36
C ASP A 123 11.59 -12.27 -12.92
N PHE A 124 10.67 -12.05 -12.00
CA PHE A 124 10.90 -11.53 -10.68
C PHE A 124 11.04 -12.65 -9.64
N ASP A 125 12.19 -12.75 -9.01
CA ASP A 125 12.45 -13.64 -7.88
C ASP A 125 12.59 -12.79 -6.60
N PRO A 126 11.50 -12.58 -5.85
CA PRO A 126 11.49 -11.64 -4.73
C PRO A 126 12.32 -12.12 -3.55
N THR A 127 13.02 -11.18 -2.95
CA THR A 127 13.77 -11.36 -1.71
C THR A 127 13.24 -10.41 -0.62
N TYR A 128 13.73 -10.53 0.60
CA TYR A 128 13.38 -9.58 1.68
C TYR A 128 13.75 -8.11 1.35
N LYS A 129 14.68 -7.88 0.41
CA LYS A 129 15.09 -6.53 -0.03
C LYS A 129 14.07 -5.90 -0.99
N ASP A 130 13.19 -6.73 -1.53
CA ASP A 130 12.16 -6.29 -2.48
C ASP A 130 10.85 -5.98 -1.77
N ASN A 131 10.76 -6.17 -0.45
CA ASN A 131 9.61 -5.78 0.33
C ASN A 131 9.38 -4.27 0.20
N PHE A 132 8.15 -3.92 -0.17
CA PHE A 132 7.77 -2.56 -0.53
C PHE A 132 7.25 -1.80 0.69
N GLY A 133 7.73 -0.58 0.88
CA GLY A 133 7.21 0.36 1.86
C GLY A 133 6.97 1.73 1.23
N ILE A 134 5.87 2.37 1.60
CA ILE A 134 5.55 3.74 1.21
C ILE A 134 4.90 4.49 2.37
N SER A 135 5.38 5.69 2.62
CA SER A 135 4.70 6.70 3.43
C SER A 135 4.05 7.71 2.50
N ILE A 136 2.78 7.96 2.64
CA ILE A 136 2.02 8.88 1.78
C ILE A 136 1.13 9.78 2.62
N VAL A 137 0.97 11.01 2.19
CA VAL A 137 0.06 11.98 2.84
C VAL A 137 -1.34 11.36 2.98
N ALA A 138 -1.91 11.43 4.17
CA ALA A 138 -3.28 10.96 4.39
C ALA A 138 -4.27 11.75 3.51
N PRO A 139 -5.24 11.10 2.83
CA PRO A 139 -6.16 11.78 1.93
C PRO A 139 -6.94 12.93 2.59
N SER A 140 -7.30 12.79 3.86
CA SER A 140 -7.99 13.83 4.63
C SER A 140 -7.12 15.08 4.83
N VAL A 141 -5.83 14.89 5.08
CA VAL A 141 -4.86 15.97 5.24
C VAL A 141 -4.64 16.69 3.90
N TRP A 142 -4.47 15.93 2.82
CA TRP A 142 -4.33 16.53 1.49
C TRP A 142 -5.59 17.30 1.07
N GLN A 143 -6.75 16.79 1.39
CA GLN A 143 -8.01 17.52 1.18
C GLN A 143 -8.01 18.88 1.91
N GLN A 144 -7.52 18.94 3.15
CA GLN A 144 -7.41 20.18 3.90
C GLN A 144 -6.42 21.16 3.24
N VAL A 145 -5.25 20.66 2.78
CA VAL A 145 -4.29 21.46 2.01
C VAL A 145 -4.95 22.10 0.79
N LEU A 146 -5.74 21.34 0.03
CA LEU A 146 -6.44 21.85 -1.15
C LEU A 146 -7.48 22.92 -0.77
N VAL A 147 -8.21 22.74 0.31
CA VAL A 147 -9.19 23.72 0.81
C VAL A 147 -8.49 25.02 1.22
N ASP A 148 -7.41 24.92 2.04
CA ASP A 148 -6.68 26.11 2.49
C ASP A 148 -5.99 26.84 1.32
N ARG A 149 -5.48 26.14 0.30
CA ARG A 149 -4.97 26.75 -0.94
C ARG A 149 -6.05 27.57 -1.66
N ILE A 150 -7.29 27.09 -1.72
CA ILE A 150 -8.40 27.82 -2.31
C ILE A 150 -8.71 29.09 -1.50
N ILE A 151 -8.74 28.97 -0.15
CA ILE A 151 -9.02 30.09 0.74
C ILE A 151 -7.97 31.18 0.58
N VAL A 152 -6.68 30.88 0.70
CA VAL A 152 -5.61 31.88 0.58
C VAL A 152 -5.50 32.47 -0.83
N THR A 153 -5.98 31.78 -1.85
CA THR A 153 -6.06 32.29 -3.22
C THR A 153 -7.20 33.30 -3.37
N SER A 154 -8.34 33.03 -2.75
CA SER A 154 -9.52 33.89 -2.81
C SER A 154 -9.48 35.05 -1.83
N ASP A 155 -8.87 34.85 -0.67
CA ASP A 155 -8.61 35.87 0.34
C ASP A 155 -7.15 35.79 0.85
N PRO A 156 -6.21 36.46 0.18
CA PRO A 156 -4.81 36.48 0.61
C PRO A 156 -4.55 37.11 1.99
N GLY A 157 -5.55 37.80 2.55
CA GLY A 157 -5.49 38.39 3.89
C GLY A 157 -5.87 37.43 5.02
N ASP A 158 -6.38 36.23 4.71
CA ASP A 158 -6.74 35.24 5.72
C ASP A 158 -5.49 34.62 6.37
N SER A 159 -5.07 35.23 7.48
CA SER A 159 -3.87 34.81 8.23
C SER A 159 -4.05 33.42 8.87
N GLU A 160 -5.28 33.00 9.17
CA GLU A 160 -5.58 31.73 9.80
C GLU A 160 -5.41 30.57 8.80
N ALA A 161 -5.89 30.77 7.57
CA ALA A 161 -5.68 29.80 6.48
C ALA A 161 -4.20 29.67 6.12
N TRP A 162 -3.45 30.76 6.08
CA TRP A 162 -2.01 30.72 5.88
C TRP A 162 -1.26 29.98 6.99
N SER A 163 -1.65 30.18 8.26
CA SER A 163 -1.05 29.49 9.41
C SER A 163 -1.27 27.98 9.31
N ARG A 164 -2.52 27.54 9.08
CA ARG A 164 -2.84 26.11 8.90
C ARG A 164 -2.08 25.49 7.75
N LEU A 165 -2.04 26.16 6.61
CA LEU A 165 -1.31 25.68 5.44
C LEU A 165 0.19 25.55 5.72
N GLY A 166 0.78 26.52 6.42
CA GLY A 166 2.17 26.50 6.84
C GLY A 166 2.47 25.34 7.81
N GLU A 167 1.61 25.10 8.79
CA GLU A 167 1.75 23.99 9.74
C GLU A 167 1.71 22.65 9.00
N LEU A 168 0.73 22.43 8.09
CA LEU A 168 0.61 21.21 7.32
C LEU A 168 1.85 20.98 6.43
N TYR A 169 2.37 22.01 5.80
CA TYR A 169 3.60 21.87 5.00
C TYR A 169 4.83 21.57 5.84
N MET A 170 4.95 22.13 7.04
CA MET A 170 6.07 21.82 7.95
C MET A 170 6.03 20.38 8.48
N GLU A 171 4.83 19.76 8.56
CA GLU A 171 4.69 18.36 8.95
C GLU A 171 4.96 17.39 7.77
N LEU A 172 4.80 17.86 6.53
CA LEU A 172 4.95 17.05 5.33
C LEU A 172 6.38 17.07 4.75
N PHE A 173 7.18 18.10 5.07
CA PHE A 173 8.50 18.39 4.52
C PHE A 173 9.52 18.74 5.60
#